data_55ceb431ee1b3f4b03450a87676e10cb
#
_entry.id   55ceb431ee1b3f4b03450a87676e10cb
#
_cell.length_a   1.000
_cell.length_b   1.000
_cell.length_c   1.000
_cell.angle_alpha   90.00
_cell.angle_beta   90.00
_cell.angle_gamma   90.00
#
_symmetry.space_group_name_H-M   'P 1'
#
loop_
_entity.id
_entity.type
_entity.pdbx_description
1 polymer ?
#
loop_
_entity_poly.entity_id
_entity_poly.type
_entity_poly.pdbx_seq_one_letter_code
_entity_poly.pdbx_strand_id
1 'polypeptide(L)'
;MASQIPYIDLHTHRNYPVSALEVRSIKNVALNHSELVTEVDCSVGLHPWYINGNTEHDLGLMANALERKQVLAIGECGIDKTIEIPLTDQQSIFDKQVCLAQKYQKPLIIHCVRAFEEIVSSLKRLDFKEPVIFHGYRKNWILGQQLIRKGYYLSIGQHCLNGSQDELLQHISLCHLL
;
A
#
# COMPACT_ATOMS: atom_id res chain seq x y z
N MET A 1 -3.52 -27.85 20.06
CA MET A 1 -2.64 -27.49 18.94
C MET A 1 -2.64 -25.98 18.87
N ALA A 2 -1.49 -25.32 19.04
CA ALA A 2 -1.39 -23.87 18.88
C ALA A 2 -1.74 -23.56 17.42
N SER A 3 -2.71 -22.70 17.17
CA SER A 3 -3.01 -22.19 15.82
C SER A 3 -1.77 -21.45 15.36
N GLN A 4 -1.07 -21.99 14.38
CA GLN A 4 0.06 -21.34 13.75
C GLN A 4 -0.49 -20.10 13.05
N ILE A 5 -0.05 -18.92 13.48
CA ILE A 5 -0.45 -17.67 12.81
C ILE A 5 0.21 -17.71 11.43
N PRO A 6 -0.56 -17.68 10.33
CA PRO A 6 0.03 -17.72 9.00
C PRO A 6 0.87 -16.47 8.74
N TYR A 7 1.96 -16.64 8.03
CA TYR A 7 2.68 -15.48 7.47
C TYR A 7 1.77 -14.72 6.53
N ILE A 8 1.84 -13.39 6.55
CA ILE A 8 1.04 -12.54 5.67
C ILE A 8 1.99 -11.86 4.69
N ASP A 9 1.84 -12.14 3.40
CA ASP A 9 2.44 -11.36 2.32
C ASP A 9 1.47 -10.23 1.98
N LEU A 10 1.76 -9.06 2.51
CA LEU A 10 0.85 -7.93 2.51
C LEU A 10 0.66 -7.29 1.12
N HIS A 11 1.59 -7.50 0.21
CA HIS A 11 1.56 -6.95 -1.14
C HIS A 11 2.31 -7.84 -2.12
N THR A 12 1.58 -8.56 -2.95
CA THR A 12 2.18 -9.44 -3.94
C THR A 12 1.55 -9.29 -5.32
N HIS A 13 2.40 -9.42 -6.34
CA HIS A 13 1.97 -9.57 -7.74
C HIS A 13 1.94 -11.04 -8.17
N ARG A 14 2.29 -11.96 -7.27
CA ARG A 14 2.40 -13.40 -7.55
C ARG A 14 1.12 -14.13 -7.15
N ASN A 15 0.83 -15.21 -7.86
CA ASN A 15 -0.16 -16.19 -7.43
C ASN A 15 0.59 -17.27 -6.65
N TYR A 16 0.34 -17.36 -5.35
CA TYR A 16 0.83 -18.48 -4.55
C TYR A 16 -0.13 -19.67 -4.71
N PRO A 17 0.38 -20.90 -4.85
CA PRO A 17 -0.47 -22.09 -4.83
C PRO A 17 -1.18 -22.20 -3.46
N VAL A 18 -2.47 -22.54 -3.47
CA VAL A 18 -3.30 -22.69 -2.28
C VAL A 18 -2.74 -23.71 -1.26
N SER A 19 -1.82 -24.56 -1.71
CA SER A 19 -1.12 -25.55 -0.88
C SER A 19 0.01 -25.00 -0.02
N ALA A 20 0.42 -23.74 -0.19
CA ALA A 20 1.34 -23.08 0.73
C ALA A 20 0.57 -22.64 1.99
N LEU A 21 0.21 -23.60 2.83
CA LEU A 21 -0.67 -23.49 4.00
C LEU A 21 -0.22 -22.46 5.06
N GLU A 22 0.94 -21.85 4.90
CA GLU A 22 1.54 -20.96 5.91
C GLU A 22 1.57 -19.49 5.51
N VAL A 23 1.18 -19.14 4.27
CA VAL A 23 1.22 -17.76 3.77
C VAL A 23 -0.15 -17.32 3.31
N ARG A 24 -0.72 -16.32 3.98
CA ARG A 24 -1.87 -15.57 3.48
C ARG A 24 -1.36 -14.38 2.68
N SER A 25 -1.72 -14.27 1.43
CA SER A 25 -1.28 -13.19 0.56
C SER A 25 -2.41 -12.22 0.24
N ILE A 26 -2.09 -10.93 0.18
CA ILE A 26 -2.96 -9.89 -0.36
C ILE A 26 -2.44 -9.54 -1.75
N LYS A 27 -3.20 -9.94 -2.77
CA LYS A 27 -2.81 -9.72 -4.16
C LYS A 27 -3.03 -8.26 -4.55
N ASN A 28 -1.99 -7.61 -5.08
CA ASN A 28 -2.16 -6.29 -5.68
C ASN A 28 -2.81 -6.42 -7.06
N VAL A 29 -3.96 -5.77 -7.26
CA VAL A 29 -4.70 -5.78 -8.52
C VAL A 29 -4.70 -4.37 -9.10
N ALA A 30 -4.01 -4.20 -10.22
CA ALA A 30 -4.03 -2.96 -10.97
C ALA A 30 -5.36 -2.80 -11.72
N LEU A 31 -5.97 -1.63 -11.66
CA LEU A 31 -7.30 -1.34 -12.20
C LEU A 31 -7.39 -1.42 -13.74
N ASN A 32 -6.28 -1.29 -14.43
CA ASN A 32 -6.19 -1.42 -15.88
C ASN A 32 -6.32 -2.89 -16.37
N HIS A 33 -6.35 -3.85 -15.47
CA HIS A 33 -6.66 -5.24 -15.77
C HIS A 33 -8.11 -5.53 -15.40
N SER A 34 -9.00 -5.51 -16.38
CA SER A 34 -10.46 -5.60 -16.28
C SER A 34 -11.02 -6.88 -15.65
N GLU A 35 -10.20 -7.81 -15.27
CA GLU A 35 -10.60 -9.03 -14.58
C GLU A 35 -10.44 -8.88 -13.06
N LEU A 36 -11.12 -7.91 -12.49
CA LEU A 36 -11.32 -7.77 -11.03
C LEU A 36 -12.24 -8.87 -10.46
N VAL A 37 -12.17 -10.04 -11.00
CA VAL A 37 -12.79 -11.21 -10.39
C VAL A 37 -11.80 -11.78 -9.41
N THR A 38 -11.82 -11.25 -8.22
CA THR A 38 -10.95 -11.77 -7.18
C THR A 38 -11.75 -12.67 -6.27
N GLU A 39 -11.52 -13.94 -6.39
CA GLU A 39 -11.91 -14.92 -5.37
C GLU A 39 -10.92 -14.93 -4.20
N VAL A 40 -9.87 -14.12 -4.30
CA VAL A 40 -8.77 -14.04 -3.33
C VAL A 40 -8.70 -12.67 -2.67
N ASP A 41 -8.16 -12.62 -1.46
CA ASP A 41 -7.89 -11.38 -0.75
C ASP A 41 -6.97 -10.47 -1.59
N CYS A 42 -7.37 -9.22 -1.77
CA CYS A 42 -6.62 -8.29 -2.62
C CYS A 42 -6.63 -6.86 -2.12
N SER A 43 -5.72 -6.06 -2.68
CA SER A 43 -5.77 -4.61 -2.68
C SER A 43 -6.06 -4.11 -4.09
N VAL A 44 -6.78 -3.01 -4.20
CA VAL A 44 -7.04 -2.32 -5.47
C VAL A 44 -6.63 -0.87 -5.36
N GLY A 45 -5.94 -0.36 -6.36
CA GLY A 45 -5.47 1.02 -6.36
C GLY A 45 -5.02 1.48 -7.74
N LEU A 46 -4.92 2.79 -7.91
CA LEU A 46 -4.33 3.40 -9.07
C LEU A 46 -2.90 3.84 -8.75
N HIS A 47 -1.96 3.02 -9.20
CA HIS A 47 -0.53 3.31 -9.03
C HIS A 47 -0.14 4.57 -9.83
N PRO A 48 0.75 5.45 -9.33
CA PRO A 48 1.10 6.69 -10.00
C PRO A 48 1.62 6.50 -11.44
N TRP A 49 2.21 5.36 -11.77
CA TRP A 49 2.68 5.05 -13.13
C TRP A 49 1.57 4.86 -14.16
N TYR A 50 0.34 4.63 -13.71
CA TYR A 50 -0.80 4.35 -14.58
C TYR A 50 -1.80 5.48 -14.67
N ILE A 51 -1.51 6.64 -14.07
CA ILE A 51 -2.30 7.86 -14.20
C ILE A 51 -2.29 8.31 -15.67
N ASN A 52 -3.47 8.45 -16.27
CA ASN A 52 -3.65 8.79 -17.68
C ASN A 52 -5.00 9.50 -17.89
N GLY A 53 -5.40 9.72 -19.15
CA GLY A 53 -6.65 10.37 -19.49
C GLY A 53 -7.94 9.67 -19.04
N ASN A 54 -7.86 8.39 -18.62
CA ASN A 54 -9.00 7.58 -18.15
C ASN A 54 -9.09 7.49 -16.62
N THR A 55 -8.28 8.24 -15.89
CA THR A 55 -8.13 8.15 -14.43
C THR A 55 -9.46 8.26 -13.67
N GLU A 56 -10.38 9.12 -14.09
CA GLU A 56 -11.69 9.25 -13.43
C GLU A 56 -12.54 7.99 -13.61
N HIS A 57 -12.47 7.38 -14.78
CA HIS A 57 -13.13 6.09 -15.03
C HIS A 57 -12.53 4.99 -14.12
N ASP A 58 -11.21 4.94 -14.02
CA ASP A 58 -10.49 3.95 -13.20
C ASP A 58 -10.83 4.10 -11.72
N LEU A 59 -10.95 5.34 -11.22
CA LEU A 59 -11.41 5.61 -9.85
C LEU A 59 -12.86 5.16 -9.63
N GLY A 60 -13.72 5.29 -10.64
CA GLY A 60 -15.09 4.74 -10.61
C GLY A 60 -15.12 3.22 -10.52
N LEU A 61 -14.29 2.54 -11.30
CA LEU A 61 -14.13 1.07 -11.23
C LEU A 61 -13.59 0.64 -9.85
N MET A 62 -12.63 1.38 -9.30
CA MET A 62 -12.11 1.14 -7.96
C MET A 62 -13.20 1.25 -6.89
N ALA A 63 -14.02 2.30 -6.95
CA ALA A 63 -15.11 2.50 -5.99
C ALA A 63 -16.09 1.31 -6.00
N ASN A 64 -16.44 0.79 -7.17
CA ASN A 64 -17.30 -0.40 -7.30
C ASN A 64 -16.61 -1.66 -6.74
N ALA A 65 -15.29 -1.79 -6.93
CA ALA A 65 -14.55 -2.93 -6.42
C ALA A 65 -14.47 -2.94 -4.89
N LEU A 66 -14.40 -1.76 -4.25
CA LEU A 66 -14.27 -1.60 -2.79
C LEU A 66 -15.48 -2.13 -2.00
N GLU A 67 -16.62 -2.36 -2.63
CA GLU A 67 -17.80 -2.98 -2.02
C GLU A 67 -17.63 -4.49 -1.81
N ARG A 68 -16.63 -5.10 -2.44
CA ARG A 68 -16.38 -6.54 -2.32
C ARG A 68 -15.60 -6.87 -1.06
N LYS A 69 -15.97 -7.97 -0.40
CA LYS A 69 -15.33 -8.42 0.85
C LYS A 69 -13.84 -8.79 0.68
N GLN A 70 -13.48 -9.25 -0.51
CA GLN A 70 -12.11 -9.65 -0.84
C GLN A 70 -11.17 -8.45 -0.97
N VAL A 71 -11.69 -7.24 -1.21
CA VAL A 71 -10.87 -6.03 -1.28
C VAL A 71 -10.59 -5.54 0.14
N LEU A 72 -9.40 -5.86 0.62
CA LEU A 72 -8.99 -5.59 2.00
C LEU A 72 -8.33 -4.23 2.19
N ALA A 73 -7.74 -3.65 1.13
CA ALA A 73 -7.00 -2.41 1.19
C ALA A 73 -7.13 -1.61 -0.12
N ILE A 74 -6.89 -0.32 -0.06
CA ILE A 74 -6.58 0.50 -1.23
C ILE A 74 -5.07 0.54 -1.42
N GLY A 75 -4.63 0.12 -2.59
CA GLY A 75 -3.23 0.09 -2.97
C GLY A 75 -2.96 -0.87 -4.14
N GLU A 76 -1.84 -0.72 -4.78
CA GLU A 76 -0.78 0.24 -4.45
C GLU A 76 -1.17 1.63 -4.98
N CYS A 77 -1.10 2.65 -4.14
CA CYS A 77 -1.41 4.04 -4.49
C CYS A 77 -0.34 4.97 -3.90
N GLY A 78 -0.18 6.17 -4.42
CA GLY A 78 0.82 7.08 -3.86
C GLY A 78 1.45 8.02 -4.87
N ILE A 79 2.72 8.37 -4.62
CA ILE A 79 3.45 9.38 -5.39
C ILE A 79 4.86 8.89 -5.70
N ASP A 80 5.27 9.06 -6.95
CA ASP A 80 6.62 8.79 -7.45
C ASP A 80 7.19 10.03 -8.14
N LYS A 81 8.13 10.71 -7.51
CA LYS A 81 8.78 11.89 -8.08
C LYS A 81 9.83 11.57 -9.15
N THR A 82 9.99 10.33 -9.55
CA THR A 82 10.95 9.92 -10.59
C THR A 82 10.32 9.72 -11.96
N ILE A 83 9.00 9.86 -12.07
CA ILE A 83 8.24 9.74 -13.31
C ILE A 83 7.86 11.11 -13.88
N GLU A 84 7.49 11.15 -15.16
CA GLU A 84 7.17 12.40 -15.87
C GLU A 84 5.78 12.97 -15.55
N ILE A 85 4.89 12.16 -14.94
CA ILE A 85 3.54 12.62 -14.56
C ILE A 85 3.65 13.73 -13.51
N PRO A 86 3.03 14.91 -13.75
CA PRO A 86 3.14 16.05 -12.85
C PRO A 86 2.77 15.70 -11.41
N LEU A 87 3.55 16.23 -10.46
CA LEU A 87 3.33 15.99 -9.02
C LEU A 87 1.92 16.40 -8.57
N THR A 88 1.39 17.49 -9.12
CA THR A 88 0.03 17.98 -8.85
C THR A 88 -1.03 16.97 -9.22
N ASP A 89 -0.86 16.29 -10.33
CA ASP A 89 -1.81 15.30 -10.83
C ASP A 89 -1.74 14.03 -9.99
N GLN A 90 -0.51 13.55 -9.70
CA GLN A 90 -0.30 12.43 -8.80
C GLN A 90 -0.91 12.69 -7.42
N GLN A 91 -0.71 13.89 -6.87
CA GLN A 91 -1.24 14.27 -5.55
C GLN A 91 -2.76 14.35 -5.56
N SER A 92 -3.35 14.93 -6.60
CA SER A 92 -4.80 15.00 -6.77
C SER A 92 -5.43 13.61 -6.80
N ILE A 93 -4.83 12.68 -7.55
CA ILE A 93 -5.31 11.30 -7.65
C ILE A 93 -5.09 10.52 -6.35
N PHE A 94 -3.96 10.73 -5.69
CA PHE A 94 -3.71 10.15 -4.37
C PHE A 94 -4.75 10.61 -3.35
N ASP A 95 -5.05 11.91 -3.29
CA ASP A 95 -6.07 12.48 -2.40
C ASP A 95 -7.46 11.84 -2.63
N LYS A 96 -7.86 11.64 -3.88
CA LYS A 96 -9.12 10.96 -4.20
C LYS A 96 -9.15 9.52 -3.67
N GLN A 97 -8.03 8.80 -3.77
CA GLN A 97 -7.91 7.45 -3.23
C GLN A 97 -7.93 7.44 -1.70
N VAL A 98 -7.32 8.43 -1.04
CA VAL A 98 -7.41 8.62 0.42
C VAL A 98 -8.87 8.84 0.84
N CYS A 99 -9.62 9.69 0.13
CA CYS A 99 -11.05 9.91 0.40
C CYS A 99 -11.88 8.64 0.23
N LEU A 100 -11.58 7.82 -0.78
CA LEU A 100 -12.23 6.53 -0.96
C LEU A 100 -11.88 5.57 0.18
N ALA A 101 -10.62 5.54 0.62
CA ALA A 101 -10.18 4.72 1.74
C ALA A 101 -10.92 5.08 3.03
N GLN A 102 -11.10 6.38 3.32
CA GLN A 102 -11.92 6.83 4.45
C GLN A 102 -13.38 6.38 4.31
N LYS A 103 -13.99 6.60 3.14
CA LYS A 103 -15.40 6.25 2.90
C LYS A 103 -15.67 4.76 3.12
N TYR A 104 -14.75 3.90 2.67
CA TYR A 104 -14.90 2.44 2.75
C TYR A 104 -14.18 1.82 3.95
N GLN A 105 -13.58 2.64 4.82
CA GLN A 105 -12.84 2.22 6.02
C GLN A 105 -11.76 1.17 5.68
N LYS A 106 -10.96 1.45 4.66
CA LYS A 106 -9.90 0.56 4.18
C LYS A 106 -8.52 1.13 4.49
N PRO A 107 -7.54 0.29 4.88
CA PRO A 107 -6.16 0.69 4.98
C PRO A 107 -5.58 1.09 3.62
N LEU A 108 -4.48 1.87 3.65
CA LEU A 108 -3.72 2.26 2.47
C LEU A 108 -2.40 1.49 2.38
N ILE A 109 -2.10 0.95 1.21
CA ILE A 109 -0.77 0.41 0.85
C ILE A 109 -0.11 1.43 -0.08
N ILE A 110 0.96 2.07 0.41
CA ILE A 110 1.52 3.27 -0.18
C ILE A 110 2.79 2.98 -1.00
N HIS A 111 2.74 3.36 -2.27
CA HIS A 111 3.92 3.59 -3.10
C HIS A 111 4.51 4.97 -2.80
N CYS A 112 5.77 5.01 -2.38
CA CYS A 112 6.40 6.26 -2.01
C CYS A 112 7.84 6.35 -2.53
N VAL A 113 8.05 7.09 -3.62
CA VAL A 113 9.38 7.35 -4.16
C VAL A 113 9.70 8.84 -4.08
N ARG A 114 10.62 9.21 -3.17
CA ARG A 114 11.06 10.59 -2.90
C ARG A 114 9.91 11.57 -2.53
N ALA A 115 8.80 11.07 -1.99
CA ALA A 115 7.55 11.84 -1.81
C ALA A 115 6.92 11.68 -0.41
N PHE A 116 7.73 11.41 0.62
CA PHE A 116 7.22 11.20 1.98
C PHE A 116 6.49 12.41 2.55
N GLU A 117 6.99 13.62 2.29
CA GLU A 117 6.39 14.86 2.79
C GLU A 117 5.03 15.10 2.17
N GLU A 118 4.90 14.91 0.86
CA GLU A 118 3.65 15.09 0.12
C GLU A 118 2.58 14.12 0.60
N ILE A 119 2.95 12.84 0.72
CA ILE A 119 2.03 11.79 1.21
C ILE A 119 1.58 12.09 2.64
N VAL A 120 2.52 12.34 3.55
CA VAL A 120 2.19 12.65 4.96
C VAL A 120 1.36 13.93 5.06
N SER A 121 1.63 14.94 4.25
CA SER A 121 0.85 16.17 4.19
C SER A 121 -0.58 15.92 3.74
N SER A 122 -0.79 15.12 2.69
CA SER A 122 -2.13 14.72 2.21
C SER A 122 -2.91 13.96 3.29
N LEU A 123 -2.30 12.95 3.90
CA LEU A 123 -2.93 12.17 4.97
C LEU A 123 -3.35 13.05 6.16
N LYS A 124 -2.48 13.99 6.56
CA LYS A 124 -2.77 14.94 7.64
C LYS A 124 -3.89 15.92 7.25
N ARG A 125 -3.82 16.49 6.06
CA ARG A 125 -4.81 17.47 5.56
C ARG A 125 -6.20 16.87 5.42
N LEU A 126 -6.29 15.61 5.01
CA LEU A 126 -7.53 14.86 4.86
C LEU A 126 -7.98 14.17 6.16
N ASP A 127 -7.22 14.34 7.25
CA ASP A 127 -7.50 13.75 8.56
C ASP A 127 -7.71 12.22 8.51
N PHE A 128 -6.88 11.52 7.70
CA PHE A 128 -7.00 10.09 7.50
C PHE A 128 -6.67 9.30 8.76
N LYS A 129 -7.53 8.34 9.14
CA LYS A 129 -7.45 7.61 10.42
C LYS A 129 -7.21 6.10 10.27
N GLU A 130 -7.45 5.54 9.07
CA GLU A 130 -7.27 4.12 8.86
C GLU A 130 -5.76 3.77 8.79
N PRO A 131 -5.39 2.51 8.93
CA PRO A 131 -3.99 2.08 8.85
C PRO A 131 -3.30 2.49 7.53
N VAL A 132 -2.06 2.94 7.63
CA VAL A 132 -1.22 3.32 6.48
C VAL A 132 0.04 2.48 6.49
N ILE A 133 0.30 1.79 5.39
CA ILE A 133 1.45 0.91 5.22
C ILE A 133 2.34 1.49 4.11
N PHE A 134 3.55 1.92 4.43
CA PHE A 134 4.55 2.27 3.42
C PHE A 134 5.19 1.01 2.87
N HIS A 135 4.85 0.66 1.63
CA HIS A 135 5.31 -0.56 0.99
C HIS A 135 6.77 -0.46 0.55
N GLY A 136 7.48 -1.58 0.68
CA GLY A 136 8.85 -1.71 0.19
C GLY A 136 9.81 -0.65 0.77
N TYR A 137 9.69 -0.34 2.05
CA TYR A 137 10.50 0.68 2.71
C TYR A 137 12.00 0.36 2.62
N ARG A 138 12.80 1.31 2.10
CA ARG A 138 14.25 1.15 1.87
C ARG A 138 15.06 2.37 2.35
N LYS A 139 14.52 3.15 3.29
CA LYS A 139 15.21 4.33 3.81
C LYS A 139 15.83 4.05 5.17
N ASN A 140 16.59 5.02 5.69
CA ASN A 140 17.26 4.91 6.98
C ASN A 140 16.27 4.84 8.15
N TRP A 141 16.77 4.43 9.30
CA TRP A 141 16.02 4.32 10.54
C TRP A 141 15.38 5.65 10.99
N ILE A 142 16.07 6.78 10.81
CA ILE A 142 15.60 8.10 11.26
C ILE A 142 14.23 8.44 10.62
N LEU A 143 14.10 8.27 9.30
CA LEU A 143 12.83 8.48 8.62
C LEU A 143 11.81 7.41 9.01
N GLY A 144 12.22 6.15 9.13
CA GLY A 144 11.35 5.06 9.59
C GLY A 144 10.74 5.37 10.96
N GLN A 145 11.56 5.81 11.91
CA GLN A 145 11.10 6.22 13.24
C GLN A 145 10.07 7.37 13.18
N GLN A 146 10.27 8.35 12.30
CA GLN A 146 9.32 9.46 12.14
C GLN A 146 7.95 8.97 11.63
N LEU A 147 7.94 8.02 10.69
CA LEU A 147 6.70 7.42 10.17
C LEU A 147 6.00 6.59 11.24
N ILE A 148 6.74 5.75 11.97
CA ILE A 148 6.21 4.94 13.07
C ILE A 148 5.61 5.79 14.18
N ARG A 149 6.27 6.89 14.57
CA ARG A 149 5.72 7.85 15.58
C ARG A 149 4.42 8.50 15.14
N LYS A 150 4.11 8.49 13.85
CA LYS A 150 2.82 8.94 13.31
C LYS A 150 1.77 7.81 13.26
N GLY A 151 2.11 6.62 13.73
CA GLY A 151 1.24 5.45 13.73
C GLY A 151 1.24 4.67 12.42
N TYR A 152 2.19 4.91 11.51
CA TYR A 152 2.28 4.21 10.23
C TYR A 152 3.07 2.91 10.36
N TYR A 153 2.81 1.99 9.44
CA TYR A 153 3.48 0.70 9.31
C TYR A 153 4.48 0.74 8.16
N LEU A 154 5.53 -0.08 8.27
CA LEU A 154 6.53 -0.23 7.23
C LEU A 154 6.54 -1.68 6.74
N SER A 155 6.41 -1.88 5.46
CA SER A 155 6.62 -3.19 4.84
C SER A 155 8.02 -3.24 4.26
N ILE A 156 8.78 -4.26 4.63
CA ILE A 156 10.14 -4.49 4.11
C ILE A 156 10.15 -5.71 3.21
N GLY A 157 10.83 -5.56 2.08
CA GLY A 157 10.94 -6.63 1.10
C GLY A 157 12.25 -7.42 1.21
N GLN A 158 12.46 -8.32 0.27
CA GLN A 158 13.61 -9.22 0.21
C GLN A 158 14.99 -8.52 0.27
N HIS A 159 15.07 -7.23 -0.07
CA HIS A 159 16.32 -6.46 -0.02
C HIS A 159 16.90 -6.31 1.40
N CYS A 160 16.10 -6.51 2.46
CA CYS A 160 16.61 -6.49 3.83
C CYS A 160 17.59 -7.63 4.11
N LEU A 161 17.53 -8.72 3.34
CA LEU A 161 18.39 -9.89 3.52
C LEU A 161 19.88 -9.63 3.17
N ASN A 162 20.18 -8.52 2.52
CA ASN A 162 21.55 -8.13 2.20
C ASN A 162 22.21 -7.20 3.23
N GLY A 163 21.58 -7.02 4.41
CA GLY A 163 22.08 -6.17 5.50
C GLY A 163 21.81 -4.67 5.33
N SER A 164 21.20 -4.24 4.23
CA SER A 164 20.96 -2.80 3.97
C SER A 164 19.94 -2.14 4.91
N GLN A 165 19.25 -2.93 5.73
CA GLN A 165 18.23 -2.48 6.66
C GLN A 165 18.50 -2.92 8.12
N ASP A 166 19.72 -3.36 8.43
CA ASP A 166 20.04 -3.90 9.76
C ASP A 166 19.75 -2.90 10.88
N GLU A 167 20.11 -1.63 10.72
CA GLU A 167 19.81 -0.58 11.69
C GLU A 167 18.29 -0.42 11.90
N LEU A 168 17.51 -0.46 10.84
CA LEU A 168 16.04 -0.40 10.93
C LEU A 168 15.51 -1.63 11.70
N LEU A 169 15.97 -2.82 11.35
CA LEU A 169 15.50 -4.09 11.95
C LEU A 169 15.87 -4.21 13.43
N GLN A 170 17.01 -3.63 13.86
CA GLN A 170 17.42 -3.62 15.25
C GLN A 170 16.56 -2.73 16.14
N HIS A 171 15.95 -1.68 15.59
CA HIS A 171 15.25 -0.64 16.35
C HIS A 171 13.74 -0.64 16.17
N ILE A 172 13.23 -1.25 15.09
CA ILE A 172 11.79 -1.26 14.81
C ILE A 172 11.05 -2.24 15.72
N SER A 173 9.96 -1.78 16.32
CA SER A 173 9.05 -2.71 17.01
C SER A 173 8.31 -3.57 15.99
N LEU A 174 8.22 -4.88 16.24
CA LEU A 174 7.51 -5.83 15.38
C LEU A 174 6.05 -5.46 15.13
N CYS A 175 5.42 -4.70 16.02
CA CYS A 175 4.05 -4.22 15.82
C CYS A 175 3.90 -3.16 14.71
N HIS A 176 4.99 -2.60 14.21
CA HIS A 176 4.99 -1.65 13.08
C HIS A 176 5.67 -2.19 11.83
N LEU A 177 6.11 -3.45 11.87
CA LEU A 177 6.76 -4.13 10.78
C LEU A 177 5.80 -5.13 10.15
N LEU A 178 5.68 -5.06 8.81
CA LEU A 178 4.85 -5.96 8.00
C LEU A 178 5.66 -6.55 6.85
#